data_54450900f3586afb2c4bd895885e5411
#
_entry.id   54450900f3586afb2c4bd895885e5411
#
_cell.length_a   1.000
_cell.length_b   1.000
_cell.length_c   1.000
_cell.angle_alpha   90.00
_cell.angle_beta   90.00
_cell.angle_gamma   90.00
#
_symmetry.space_group_name_H-M   'P 1'
#
loop_
_entity.id
_entity.type
_entity.pdbx_description
1 polymer ?
#
loop_
_entity_poly.entity_id
_entity_poly.type
_entity_poly.pdbx_seq_one_letter_code
_entity_poly.pdbx_strand_id
1 'polypeptide(L)'
;LTAFYSKQEWNSVAPAWQKWWKTIERGTEGVSRRLVELAEVKPSSRVLDIATGIGEPALTAANQVGNSGHVLATDISSHMLSFAKQRAISLGLQDVIEFKEGDAETIDLSPSTFDAALCRFGLMLFQDFKASLSNIYRSLVEGGHFAAAVWASPDKVPFIFVPMSTVLKETKSPPPPPGTPGPFSLSDQNSLKNSYRTSGFKDLAIERMYAVFDFDSPGDFTTFTIEQGGPILQKMLAGQTDERRKEIYHAISKAAEKYVDKTTGKVRFENEAILIVGRR
;
A
#
# COMPACT_ATOMS: atom_id res chain seq x y z
N LEU A 1 -15.64 -10.70 14.96
CA LEU A 1 -14.26 -10.70 14.44
C LEU A 1 -13.81 -9.25 14.38
N THR A 2 -12.88 -8.86 15.25
CA THR A 2 -12.25 -7.53 15.19
C THR A 2 -11.53 -7.40 13.87
N ALA A 3 -11.82 -6.33 13.13
CA ALA A 3 -11.16 -6.04 11.85
C ALA A 3 -9.64 -6.01 12.06
N PHE A 4 -8.87 -6.71 11.21
CA PHE A 4 -7.42 -6.80 11.33
C PHE A 4 -6.70 -5.48 10.98
N TYR A 5 -7.42 -4.52 10.37
CA TYR A 5 -6.88 -3.25 9.87
C TYR A 5 -7.88 -2.11 10.14
N SER A 6 -8.20 -1.87 11.41
CA SER A 6 -9.10 -0.81 11.82
C SER A 6 -8.46 0.58 11.72
N LYS A 7 -9.28 1.63 11.70
CA LYS A 7 -8.84 3.02 11.78
C LYS A 7 -7.86 3.27 12.94
N GLN A 8 -8.15 2.72 14.13
CA GLN A 8 -7.30 2.90 15.31
C GLN A 8 -5.92 2.28 15.11
N GLU A 9 -5.86 1.11 14.49
CA GLU A 9 -4.59 0.42 14.22
C GLU A 9 -3.75 1.19 13.21
N TRP A 10 -4.35 1.72 12.13
CA TRP A 10 -3.64 2.56 11.16
C TRP A 10 -3.20 3.89 11.78
N ASN A 11 -4.02 4.51 12.63
CA ASN A 11 -3.63 5.70 13.37
C ASN A 11 -2.43 5.44 14.28
N SER A 12 -2.33 4.25 14.90
CA SER A 12 -1.24 3.91 15.82
C SER A 12 0.12 3.77 15.12
N VAL A 13 0.15 3.33 13.88
CA VAL A 13 1.40 3.16 13.09
C VAL A 13 1.75 4.39 12.24
N ALA A 14 0.85 5.35 12.09
CA ALA A 14 1.06 6.54 11.27
C ALA A 14 2.35 7.33 11.62
N PRO A 15 2.75 7.52 12.90
CA PRO A 15 4.00 8.19 13.23
C PRO A 15 5.24 7.49 12.65
N ALA A 16 5.26 6.17 12.61
CA ALA A 16 6.35 5.41 12.01
C ALA A 16 6.37 5.56 10.48
N TRP A 17 5.19 5.54 9.83
CA TRP A 17 5.08 5.84 8.41
C TRP A 17 5.56 7.25 8.09
N GLN A 18 5.26 8.23 8.93
CA GLN A 18 5.79 9.59 8.83
C GLN A 18 7.31 9.61 8.96
N LYS A 19 7.88 8.89 9.94
CA LYS A 19 9.34 8.83 10.13
C LYS A 19 10.07 8.27 8.91
N TRP A 20 9.52 7.21 8.33
CA TRP A 20 10.15 6.43 7.28
C TRP A 20 9.67 6.77 5.86
N TRP A 21 8.92 7.87 5.69
CA TRP A 21 8.27 8.20 4.42
C TRP A 21 9.23 8.24 3.22
N LYS A 22 10.46 8.78 3.41
CA LYS A 22 11.47 8.84 2.33
C LYS A 22 11.92 7.46 1.86
N THR A 23 12.07 6.52 2.78
CA THR A 23 12.45 5.13 2.47
C THR A 23 11.32 4.43 1.72
N ILE A 24 10.06 4.61 2.17
CA ILE A 24 8.87 4.04 1.54
C ILE A 24 8.72 4.62 0.12
N GLU A 25 8.80 5.93 -0.02
CA GLU A 25 8.65 6.60 -1.31
C GLU A 25 9.71 6.17 -2.30
N ARG A 26 10.99 6.20 -1.92
CA ARG A 26 12.10 5.75 -2.77
C ARG A 26 11.87 4.34 -3.31
N GLY A 27 11.39 3.44 -2.47
CA GLY A 27 11.11 2.06 -2.86
C GLY A 27 9.88 1.89 -3.75
N THR A 28 8.93 2.83 -3.71
CA THR A 28 7.60 2.66 -4.35
C THR A 28 7.22 3.76 -5.33
N GLU A 29 8.03 4.80 -5.52
CA GLU A 29 7.73 5.92 -6.45
C GLU A 29 7.52 5.45 -7.89
N GLY A 30 8.29 4.44 -8.34
CA GLY A 30 8.12 3.83 -9.66
C GLY A 30 6.74 3.20 -9.82
N VAL A 31 6.22 2.57 -8.75
CA VAL A 31 4.86 2.01 -8.74
C VAL A 31 3.82 3.12 -8.84
N SER A 32 3.97 4.22 -8.08
CA SER A 32 3.06 5.37 -8.15
C SER A 32 2.98 5.93 -9.56
N ARG A 33 4.14 6.21 -10.19
CA ARG A 33 4.19 6.72 -11.57
C ARG A 33 3.50 5.77 -12.55
N ARG A 34 3.80 4.46 -12.43
CA ARG A 34 3.21 3.48 -13.34
C ARG A 34 1.70 3.35 -13.18
N LEU A 35 1.16 3.44 -11.97
CA LEU A 35 -0.29 3.45 -11.74
C LEU A 35 -0.95 4.67 -12.40
N VAL A 36 -0.36 5.85 -12.28
CA VAL A 36 -0.84 7.09 -12.92
C VAL A 36 -0.86 6.95 -14.44
N GLU A 37 0.17 6.32 -15.04
CA GLU A 37 0.22 6.02 -16.48
C GLU A 37 -0.84 5.00 -16.89
N LEU A 38 -0.96 3.87 -16.18
CA LEU A 38 -1.92 2.81 -16.47
C LEU A 38 -3.37 3.28 -16.37
N ALA A 39 -3.65 4.19 -15.43
CA ALA A 39 -4.97 4.80 -15.29
C ALA A 39 -5.22 5.93 -16.29
N GLU A 40 -4.31 6.17 -17.23
CA GLU A 40 -4.39 7.23 -18.26
C GLU A 40 -4.68 8.62 -17.69
N VAL A 41 -4.09 8.95 -16.52
CA VAL A 41 -4.25 10.27 -15.92
C VAL A 41 -3.67 11.35 -16.82
N LYS A 42 -4.47 12.34 -17.18
CA LYS A 42 -4.13 13.45 -18.11
C LYS A 42 -4.23 14.80 -17.39
N PRO A 43 -3.65 15.87 -17.94
CA PRO A 43 -3.93 17.22 -17.45
C PRO A 43 -5.43 17.47 -17.35
N SER A 44 -5.87 18.13 -16.28
CA SER A 44 -7.27 18.43 -15.95
C SER A 44 -8.14 17.23 -15.55
N SER A 45 -7.61 16.00 -15.48
CA SER A 45 -8.36 14.83 -14.99
C SER A 45 -8.82 15.01 -13.54
N ARG A 46 -9.98 14.41 -13.23
CA ARG A 46 -10.46 14.19 -11.87
C ARG A 46 -10.06 12.79 -11.42
N VAL A 47 -9.20 12.70 -10.42
CA VAL A 47 -8.61 11.43 -9.97
C VAL A 47 -9.07 11.11 -8.55
N LEU A 48 -9.39 9.84 -8.31
CA LEU A 48 -9.64 9.28 -6.99
C LEU A 48 -8.43 8.45 -6.55
N ASP A 49 -7.86 8.72 -5.39
CA ASP A 49 -6.86 7.85 -4.77
C ASP A 49 -7.40 7.22 -3.49
N ILE A 50 -7.52 5.91 -3.48
CA ILE A 50 -8.07 5.11 -2.40
C ILE A 50 -6.95 4.53 -1.55
N ALA A 51 -7.06 4.69 -0.22
CA ALA A 51 -6.03 4.32 0.75
C ALA A 51 -4.68 5.01 0.43
N THR A 52 -4.74 6.33 0.30
CA THR A 52 -3.59 7.18 -0.06
C THR A 52 -2.46 7.13 0.96
N GLY A 53 -2.74 6.72 2.19
CA GLY A 53 -1.77 6.66 3.28
C GLY A 53 -1.11 8.03 3.51
N ILE A 54 0.19 8.08 3.33
CA ILE A 54 1.00 9.30 3.47
C ILE A 54 1.02 10.17 2.19
N GLY A 55 0.05 9.98 1.27
CA GLY A 55 -0.19 10.86 0.13
C GLY A 55 0.21 10.32 -1.23
N GLU A 56 0.56 9.03 -1.36
CA GLU A 56 0.93 8.44 -2.65
C GLU A 56 0.01 7.28 -3.03
N PRO A 57 -0.46 7.26 -4.28
CA PRO A 57 -0.04 8.02 -5.47
C PRO A 57 -0.75 9.37 -5.70
N ALA A 58 -1.55 9.93 -4.77
CA ALA A 58 -2.26 11.19 -4.96
C ALA A 58 -1.34 12.37 -5.32
N LEU A 59 -0.18 12.49 -4.65
CA LEU A 59 0.81 13.55 -4.94
C LEU A 59 1.39 13.42 -6.36
N THR A 60 1.68 12.19 -6.78
CA THR A 60 2.13 11.89 -8.15
C THR A 60 1.03 12.24 -9.17
N ALA A 61 -0.23 11.88 -8.89
CA ALA A 61 -1.36 12.21 -9.75
C ALA A 61 -1.62 13.72 -9.82
N ALA A 62 -1.52 14.43 -8.69
CA ALA A 62 -1.71 15.89 -8.64
C ALA A 62 -0.71 16.65 -9.52
N ASN A 63 0.55 16.23 -9.52
CA ASN A 63 1.54 16.78 -10.45
C ASN A 63 1.17 16.55 -11.92
N GLN A 64 0.56 15.40 -12.25
CA GLN A 64 0.15 15.07 -13.61
C GLN A 64 -1.08 15.85 -14.07
N VAL A 65 -2.11 16.00 -13.20
CA VAL A 65 -3.34 16.70 -13.58
C VAL A 65 -3.17 18.22 -13.63
N GLY A 66 -2.20 18.76 -12.88
CA GLY A 66 -1.92 20.19 -12.82
C GLY A 66 -3.06 21.00 -12.17
N ASN A 67 -2.93 22.34 -12.22
CA ASN A 67 -3.83 23.28 -11.51
C ASN A 67 -5.28 23.26 -11.98
N SER A 68 -5.58 22.72 -13.15
CA SER A 68 -6.94 22.60 -13.70
C SER A 68 -7.58 21.24 -13.41
N GLY A 69 -6.83 20.30 -12.87
CA GLY A 69 -7.33 18.99 -12.43
C GLY A 69 -7.71 18.96 -10.96
N HIS A 70 -8.13 17.79 -10.50
CA HIS A 70 -8.51 17.58 -9.11
C HIS A 70 -8.21 16.15 -8.67
N VAL A 71 -7.68 15.99 -7.46
CA VAL A 71 -7.45 14.67 -6.85
C VAL A 71 -8.21 14.57 -5.55
N LEU A 72 -9.11 13.60 -5.41
CA LEU A 72 -9.69 13.22 -4.13
C LEU A 72 -8.86 12.07 -3.55
N ALA A 73 -8.12 12.34 -2.48
CA ALA A 73 -7.30 11.37 -1.75
C ALA A 73 -8.03 10.90 -0.49
N THR A 74 -8.29 9.60 -0.39
CA THR A 74 -9.05 9.05 0.73
C THR A 74 -8.22 8.05 1.54
N ASP A 75 -8.41 8.01 2.85
CA ASP A 75 -7.83 7.01 3.74
C ASP A 75 -8.71 6.86 4.98
N ILE A 76 -8.67 5.67 5.60
CA ILE A 76 -9.39 5.41 6.85
C ILE A 76 -8.71 6.12 8.06
N SER A 77 -7.41 6.41 7.95
CA SER A 77 -6.59 7.00 9.00
C SER A 77 -6.51 8.53 8.85
N SER A 78 -7.13 9.25 9.79
CA SER A 78 -6.97 10.71 9.87
C SER A 78 -5.52 11.16 10.13
N HIS A 79 -4.73 10.35 10.83
CA HIS A 79 -3.31 10.65 11.09
C HIS A 79 -2.47 10.54 9.82
N MET A 80 -2.71 9.53 8.97
CA MET A 80 -2.07 9.41 7.66
C MET A 80 -2.43 10.61 6.78
N LEU A 81 -3.73 10.97 6.69
CA LEU A 81 -4.20 12.10 5.92
C LEU A 81 -3.61 13.44 6.40
N SER A 82 -3.46 13.61 7.71
CA SER A 82 -2.83 14.82 8.27
C SER A 82 -1.40 15.00 7.74
N PHE A 83 -0.61 13.92 7.70
CA PHE A 83 0.73 13.96 7.15
C PHE A 83 0.74 14.12 5.63
N ALA A 84 -0.13 13.41 4.91
CA ALA A 84 -0.29 13.57 3.47
C ALA A 84 -0.61 15.02 3.08
N LYS A 85 -1.49 15.68 3.85
CA LYS A 85 -1.83 17.10 3.67
C LYS A 85 -0.61 18.02 3.88
N GLN A 86 0.20 17.76 4.92
CA GLN A 86 1.44 18.52 5.13
C GLN A 86 2.41 18.38 3.95
N ARG A 87 2.52 17.18 3.39
CA ARG A 87 3.32 16.93 2.19
C ARG A 87 2.79 17.69 0.98
N ALA A 88 1.48 17.66 0.75
CA ALA A 88 0.84 18.41 -0.34
C ALA A 88 1.13 19.91 -0.23
N ILE A 89 1.00 20.50 0.97
CA ILE A 89 1.34 21.90 1.23
C ILE A 89 2.82 22.18 0.92
N SER A 90 3.74 21.32 1.37
CA SER A 90 5.17 21.50 1.12
C SER A 90 5.57 21.44 -0.35
N LEU A 91 4.73 20.81 -1.18
CA LEU A 91 4.90 20.68 -2.63
C LEU A 91 4.07 21.70 -3.44
N GLY A 92 3.27 22.56 -2.77
CA GLY A 92 2.39 23.53 -3.45
C GLY A 92 1.18 22.89 -4.14
N LEU A 93 0.74 21.70 -3.68
CA LEU A 93 -0.36 20.93 -4.28
C LEU A 93 -1.67 21.00 -3.48
N GLN A 94 -1.75 21.84 -2.43
CA GLN A 94 -2.89 21.93 -1.52
C GLN A 94 -4.19 22.36 -2.21
N ASP A 95 -4.10 23.05 -3.34
CA ASP A 95 -5.28 23.54 -4.08
C ASP A 95 -5.75 22.52 -5.14
N VAL A 96 -4.97 21.46 -5.38
CA VAL A 96 -5.27 20.40 -6.35
C VAL A 96 -5.79 19.14 -5.65
N ILE A 97 -5.39 18.90 -4.39
CA ILE A 97 -5.73 17.67 -3.65
C ILE A 97 -6.72 17.98 -2.52
N GLU A 98 -7.87 17.33 -2.58
CA GLU A 98 -8.81 17.22 -1.48
C GLU A 98 -8.53 15.93 -0.69
N PHE A 99 -8.47 16.03 0.66
CA PHE A 99 -8.29 14.89 1.54
C PHE A 99 -9.58 14.58 2.30
N LYS A 100 -10.09 13.34 2.16
CA LYS A 100 -11.33 12.91 2.80
C LYS A 100 -11.10 11.61 3.59
N GLU A 101 -11.40 11.64 4.88
CA GLU A 101 -11.41 10.46 5.72
C GLU A 101 -12.58 9.55 5.34
N GLY A 102 -12.34 8.25 5.18
CA GLY A 102 -13.38 7.27 4.92
C GLY A 102 -12.82 5.88 4.67
N ASP A 103 -13.66 4.92 4.96
CA ASP A 103 -13.41 3.51 4.64
C ASP A 103 -13.76 3.25 3.17
N ALA A 104 -12.83 2.70 2.41
CA ALA A 104 -12.97 2.41 0.98
C ALA A 104 -14.19 1.53 0.66
N GLU A 105 -14.62 0.72 1.62
CA GLU A 105 -15.76 -0.21 1.46
C GLU A 105 -17.10 0.51 1.55
N THR A 106 -17.17 1.62 2.29
CA THR A 106 -18.43 2.29 2.65
C THR A 106 -18.46 3.80 2.36
N ILE A 107 -17.30 4.40 2.02
CA ILE A 107 -17.23 5.83 1.74
C ILE A 107 -18.20 6.22 0.61
N ASP A 108 -18.97 7.28 0.84
CA ASP A 108 -19.85 7.81 -0.19
C ASP A 108 -19.04 8.59 -1.23
N LEU A 109 -19.00 8.02 -2.43
CA LEU A 109 -18.35 8.58 -3.61
C LEU A 109 -19.43 8.94 -4.63
N SER A 110 -19.38 10.17 -5.13
CA SER A 110 -20.29 10.63 -6.18
C SER A 110 -20.15 9.74 -7.44
N PRO A 111 -21.25 9.21 -7.99
CA PRO A 111 -21.18 8.36 -9.17
C PRO A 111 -20.72 9.14 -10.40
N SER A 112 -20.06 8.44 -11.32
CA SER A 112 -19.61 9.00 -12.62
C SER A 112 -18.90 10.34 -12.51
N THR A 113 -17.93 10.42 -11.60
CA THR A 113 -17.27 11.68 -11.24
C THR A 113 -15.78 11.69 -11.62
N PHE A 114 -15.11 10.53 -11.56
CA PHE A 114 -13.66 10.45 -11.72
C PHE A 114 -13.29 9.85 -13.08
N ASP A 115 -12.31 10.45 -13.75
CA ASP A 115 -11.71 9.92 -14.99
C ASP A 115 -10.80 8.72 -14.70
N ALA A 116 -10.15 8.74 -13.54
CA ALA A 116 -9.26 7.70 -13.09
C ALA A 116 -9.39 7.44 -11.58
N ALA A 117 -9.13 6.20 -11.18
CA ALA A 117 -8.98 5.80 -9.79
C ALA A 117 -7.67 5.04 -9.59
N LEU A 118 -7.05 5.21 -8.43
CA LEU A 118 -5.76 4.64 -8.05
C LEU A 118 -5.87 3.96 -6.68
N CYS A 119 -5.11 2.87 -6.48
CA CYS A 119 -4.93 2.26 -5.16
C CYS A 119 -3.57 1.56 -5.08
N ARG A 120 -2.63 2.10 -4.32
CA ARG A 120 -1.28 1.53 -4.17
C ARG A 120 -1.16 0.76 -2.86
N PHE A 121 -1.11 -0.58 -2.93
CA PHE A 121 -0.94 -1.50 -1.80
C PHE A 121 -2.01 -1.42 -0.70
N GLY A 122 -3.18 -0.81 -1.01
CA GLY A 122 -4.32 -0.74 -0.10
C GLY A 122 -5.31 -1.89 -0.28
N LEU A 123 -5.64 -2.21 -1.53
CA LEU A 123 -6.74 -3.12 -1.89
C LEU A 123 -6.68 -4.49 -1.19
N MET A 124 -5.47 -5.03 -0.97
CA MET A 124 -5.24 -6.32 -0.32
C MET A 124 -5.50 -6.32 1.20
N LEU A 125 -5.69 -5.14 1.79
CA LEU A 125 -5.88 -4.94 3.23
C LEU A 125 -7.37 -4.77 3.61
N PHE A 126 -8.26 -4.63 2.62
CA PHE A 126 -9.67 -4.41 2.84
C PHE A 126 -10.38 -5.72 3.25
N GLN A 127 -11.37 -5.64 4.14
CA GLN A 127 -12.17 -6.79 4.58
C GLN A 127 -13.05 -7.29 3.45
N ASP A 128 -13.75 -6.38 2.78
CA ASP A 128 -14.53 -6.65 1.58
C ASP A 128 -14.02 -5.80 0.42
N PHE A 129 -12.88 -6.22 -0.16
CA PHE A 129 -12.32 -5.52 -1.31
C PHE A 129 -13.25 -5.53 -2.54
N LYS A 130 -14.22 -6.46 -2.60
CA LYS A 130 -15.22 -6.48 -3.69
C LYS A 130 -16.22 -5.35 -3.54
N ALA A 131 -16.63 -5.03 -2.31
CA ALA A 131 -17.44 -3.84 -2.05
C ALA A 131 -16.70 -2.58 -2.50
N SER A 132 -15.41 -2.46 -2.17
CA SER A 132 -14.57 -1.35 -2.64
C SER A 132 -14.47 -1.28 -4.15
N LEU A 133 -14.27 -2.41 -4.86
CA LEU A 133 -14.25 -2.46 -6.33
C LEU A 133 -15.56 -1.95 -6.92
N SER A 134 -16.71 -2.35 -6.36
CA SER A 134 -18.02 -1.91 -6.81
C SER A 134 -18.24 -0.40 -6.59
N ASN A 135 -17.78 0.11 -5.46
CA ASN A 135 -17.84 1.53 -5.11
C ASN A 135 -16.98 2.37 -6.05
N ILE A 136 -15.74 1.94 -6.30
CA ILE A 136 -14.83 2.58 -7.25
C ILE A 136 -15.40 2.54 -8.68
N TYR A 137 -15.89 1.38 -9.13
CA TYR A 137 -16.52 1.25 -10.45
C TYR A 137 -17.64 2.25 -10.66
N ARG A 138 -18.55 2.38 -9.67
CA ARG A 138 -19.66 3.34 -9.72
C ARG A 138 -19.18 4.80 -9.80
N SER A 139 -18.08 5.13 -9.12
CA SER A 139 -17.56 6.50 -9.04
C SER A 139 -16.84 6.97 -10.31
N LEU A 140 -16.33 6.04 -11.15
CA LEU A 140 -15.68 6.38 -12.41
C LEU A 140 -16.70 6.85 -13.45
N VAL A 141 -16.29 7.68 -14.40
CA VAL A 141 -17.04 7.96 -15.62
C VAL A 141 -17.01 6.74 -16.55
N GLU A 142 -17.90 6.68 -17.55
CA GLU A 142 -17.80 5.69 -18.61
C GLU A 142 -16.48 5.85 -19.37
N GLY A 143 -15.74 4.75 -19.54
CA GLY A 143 -14.39 4.78 -20.10
C GLY A 143 -13.27 5.11 -19.10
N GLY A 144 -13.60 5.47 -17.85
CA GLY A 144 -12.62 5.74 -16.80
C GLY A 144 -11.87 4.48 -16.37
N HIS A 145 -10.64 4.66 -15.87
CA HIS A 145 -9.74 3.57 -15.54
C HIS A 145 -9.51 3.44 -14.03
N PHE A 146 -9.42 2.20 -13.54
CA PHE A 146 -8.95 1.91 -12.19
C PHE A 146 -7.67 1.10 -12.24
N ALA A 147 -6.56 1.69 -11.74
CA ALA A 147 -5.28 1.02 -11.60
C ALA A 147 -4.94 0.78 -10.13
N ALA A 148 -4.56 -0.46 -9.79
CA ALA A 148 -4.13 -0.82 -8.45
C ALA A 148 -2.84 -1.62 -8.46
N ALA A 149 -2.06 -1.51 -7.38
CA ALA A 149 -0.90 -2.35 -7.11
C ALA A 149 -1.14 -3.18 -5.84
N VAL A 150 -0.79 -4.46 -5.91
CA VAL A 150 -0.76 -5.39 -4.79
C VAL A 150 0.57 -6.13 -4.77
N TRP A 151 0.95 -6.71 -3.63
CA TRP A 151 2.14 -7.54 -3.58
C TRP A 151 1.92 -8.90 -4.25
N ALA A 152 2.97 -9.42 -4.87
CA ALA A 152 3.01 -10.79 -5.37
C ALA A 152 3.09 -11.82 -4.23
N SER A 153 3.33 -13.08 -4.54
CA SER A 153 3.43 -14.17 -3.56
C SER A 153 4.60 -13.95 -2.56
N PRO A 154 4.52 -14.54 -1.37
CA PRO A 154 5.52 -14.34 -0.30
C PRO A 154 6.97 -14.58 -0.73
N ASP A 155 7.23 -15.57 -1.60
CA ASP A 155 8.55 -15.88 -2.13
C ASP A 155 9.13 -14.78 -3.04
N LYS A 156 8.28 -13.90 -3.56
CA LYS A 156 8.62 -12.76 -4.42
C LYS A 156 8.70 -11.42 -3.70
N VAL A 157 8.38 -11.39 -2.41
CA VAL A 157 8.31 -10.16 -1.61
C VAL A 157 9.06 -10.35 -0.28
N PRO A 158 10.38 -10.55 -0.34
CA PRO A 158 11.18 -10.86 0.84
C PRO A 158 11.17 -9.76 1.90
N PHE A 159 11.03 -8.50 1.51
CA PHE A 159 10.93 -7.35 2.39
C PHE A 159 9.82 -7.47 3.46
N ILE A 160 8.69 -8.11 3.11
CA ILE A 160 7.57 -8.35 4.03
C ILE A 160 7.64 -9.78 4.59
N PHE A 161 7.97 -10.74 3.74
CA PHE A 161 7.92 -12.15 4.12
C PHE A 161 8.98 -12.52 5.16
N VAL A 162 10.22 -11.99 5.05
CA VAL A 162 11.30 -12.30 5.98
C VAL A 162 10.94 -11.95 7.43
N PRO A 163 10.52 -10.72 7.78
CA PRO A 163 10.14 -10.40 9.14
C PRO A 163 8.88 -11.13 9.58
N MET A 164 7.84 -11.23 8.74
CA MET A 164 6.61 -11.94 9.10
C MET A 164 6.86 -13.41 9.43
N SER A 165 7.57 -14.13 8.56
CA SER A 165 7.88 -15.55 8.77
C SER A 165 8.79 -15.78 9.98
N THR A 166 9.73 -14.86 10.23
CA THR A 166 10.60 -14.91 11.40
C THR A 166 9.78 -14.74 12.70
N VAL A 167 8.92 -13.72 12.76
CA VAL A 167 8.08 -13.49 13.95
C VAL A 167 7.12 -14.66 14.18
N LEU A 168 6.45 -15.16 13.15
CA LEU A 168 5.57 -16.35 13.26
C LEU A 168 6.32 -17.55 13.85
N LYS A 169 7.54 -17.83 13.34
CA LYS A 169 8.38 -18.92 13.82
C LYS A 169 8.79 -18.71 15.28
N GLU A 170 9.30 -17.54 15.61
CA GLU A 170 9.82 -17.24 16.95
C GLU A 170 8.72 -17.19 18.02
N THR A 171 7.52 -16.74 17.66
CA THR A 171 6.36 -16.70 18.56
C THR A 171 5.56 -18.01 18.57
N LYS A 172 5.89 -18.96 17.69
CA LYS A 172 5.13 -20.20 17.45
C LYS A 172 3.67 -19.93 17.12
N SER A 173 3.39 -18.79 16.50
CA SER A 173 2.04 -18.41 16.08
C SER A 173 1.67 -19.10 14.78
N PRO A 174 0.40 -19.55 14.61
CA PRO A 174 -0.04 -20.09 13.33
C PRO A 174 -0.08 -18.98 12.27
N PRO A 175 0.08 -19.31 10.99
CA PRO A 175 -0.15 -18.36 9.91
C PRO A 175 -1.59 -17.87 9.92
N PRO A 176 -1.89 -16.66 9.41
CA PRO A 176 -3.26 -16.19 9.26
C PRO A 176 -4.10 -17.18 8.45
N PRO A 177 -5.39 -17.38 8.79
CA PRO A 177 -6.28 -18.24 8.02
C PRO A 177 -6.37 -17.81 6.56
N PRO A 178 -6.59 -18.74 5.60
CA PRO A 178 -6.84 -18.39 4.21
C PRO A 178 -7.98 -17.37 4.07
N GLY A 179 -7.81 -16.39 3.17
CA GLY A 179 -8.80 -15.33 2.95
C GLY A 179 -8.74 -14.17 3.96
N THR A 180 -7.84 -14.23 4.95
CA THR A 180 -7.59 -13.07 5.83
C THR A 180 -6.96 -11.93 5.01
N PRO A 181 -7.48 -10.68 5.11
CA PRO A 181 -6.81 -9.52 4.53
C PRO A 181 -5.36 -9.40 4.98
N GLY A 182 -4.48 -9.02 4.08
CA GLY A 182 -3.07 -8.91 4.37
C GLY A 182 -2.22 -8.74 3.13
N PRO A 183 -0.90 -8.54 3.28
CA PRO A 183 -0.03 -8.20 2.16
C PRO A 183 -0.11 -9.17 0.97
N PHE A 184 -0.44 -10.44 1.21
CA PHE A 184 -0.43 -11.48 0.19
C PHE A 184 -1.82 -11.99 -0.19
N SER A 185 -2.90 -11.40 0.33
CA SER A 185 -4.28 -11.88 0.13
C SER A 185 -4.74 -11.83 -1.32
N LEU A 186 -4.19 -10.93 -2.14
CA LEU A 186 -4.52 -10.74 -3.55
C LEU A 186 -3.36 -11.11 -4.50
N SER A 187 -2.42 -11.95 -4.06
CA SER A 187 -1.26 -12.35 -4.84
C SER A 187 -1.57 -13.28 -6.02
N ASP A 188 -2.74 -13.93 -6.03
CA ASP A 188 -3.21 -14.73 -7.17
C ASP A 188 -3.82 -13.86 -8.25
N GLN A 189 -3.11 -13.72 -9.37
CA GLN A 189 -3.49 -12.83 -10.49
C GLN A 189 -4.81 -13.24 -11.15
N ASN A 190 -5.13 -14.54 -11.20
CA ASN A 190 -6.36 -15.00 -11.83
C ASN A 190 -7.56 -14.62 -10.97
N SER A 191 -7.49 -14.83 -9.66
CA SER A 191 -8.51 -14.40 -8.71
C SER A 191 -8.70 -12.88 -8.71
N LEU A 192 -7.58 -12.12 -8.72
CA LEU A 192 -7.60 -10.66 -8.78
C LEU A 192 -8.28 -10.17 -10.07
N LYS A 193 -7.86 -10.69 -11.23
CA LYS A 193 -8.44 -10.37 -12.53
C LYS A 193 -9.94 -10.74 -12.61
N ASN A 194 -10.29 -11.90 -12.04
CA ASN A 194 -11.69 -12.32 -11.99
C ASN A 194 -12.55 -11.38 -11.11
N SER A 195 -12.00 -10.91 -10.00
CA SER A 195 -12.71 -9.95 -9.13
C SER A 195 -12.97 -8.62 -9.84
N TYR A 196 -12.01 -8.09 -10.59
CA TYR A 196 -12.23 -6.90 -11.43
C TYR A 196 -13.33 -7.14 -12.45
N ARG A 197 -13.27 -8.28 -13.18
CA ARG A 197 -14.27 -8.63 -14.21
C ARG A 197 -15.66 -8.74 -13.61
N THR A 198 -15.82 -9.41 -12.48
CA THR A 198 -17.13 -9.59 -11.82
C THR A 198 -17.67 -8.29 -11.23
N SER A 199 -16.82 -7.29 -10.97
CA SER A 199 -17.23 -5.95 -10.57
C SER A 199 -17.57 -5.02 -11.74
N GLY A 200 -17.49 -5.52 -13.00
CA GLY A 200 -17.90 -4.81 -14.20
C GLY A 200 -16.75 -4.24 -15.04
N PHE A 201 -15.52 -4.25 -14.56
CA PHE A 201 -14.37 -3.75 -15.30
C PHE A 201 -14.07 -4.58 -16.54
N LYS A 202 -13.71 -3.90 -17.64
CA LYS A 202 -13.33 -4.45 -18.93
C LYS A 202 -11.88 -4.12 -19.28
N ASP A 203 -11.39 -4.62 -20.39
CA ASP A 203 -10.06 -4.32 -20.94
C ASP A 203 -8.93 -4.47 -19.91
N LEU A 204 -8.99 -5.59 -19.16
CA LEU A 204 -8.10 -5.82 -18.03
C LEU A 204 -6.67 -6.14 -18.49
N ALA A 205 -5.70 -5.35 -18.01
CA ALA A 205 -4.28 -5.64 -18.16
C ALA A 205 -3.62 -5.88 -16.79
N ILE A 206 -2.62 -6.76 -16.77
CA ILE A 206 -1.77 -7.01 -15.60
C ILE A 206 -0.32 -6.85 -16.01
N GLU A 207 0.44 -6.14 -15.19
CA GLU A 207 1.89 -5.99 -15.31
C GLU A 207 2.56 -6.39 -14.01
N ARG A 208 3.86 -6.64 -14.08
CA ARG A 208 4.73 -6.86 -12.91
C ARG A 208 5.85 -5.85 -12.93
N MET A 209 6.19 -5.34 -11.76
CA MET A 209 7.37 -4.50 -11.58
C MET A 209 7.99 -4.73 -10.21
N TYR A 210 9.21 -4.23 -10.02
CA TYR A 210 9.90 -4.36 -8.75
C TYR A 210 9.85 -3.05 -7.96
N ALA A 211 9.47 -3.15 -6.69
CA ALA A 211 9.71 -2.15 -5.66
C ALA A 211 10.99 -2.53 -4.92
N VAL A 212 12.00 -1.65 -4.97
CA VAL A 212 13.33 -1.95 -4.45
C VAL A 212 13.58 -1.14 -3.18
N PHE A 213 13.93 -1.86 -2.11
CA PHE A 213 14.27 -1.23 -0.84
C PHE A 213 15.72 -1.53 -0.47
N ASP A 214 16.49 -0.49 -0.21
CA ASP A 214 17.87 -0.57 0.25
C ASP A 214 17.99 -0.05 1.69
N PHE A 215 18.74 -0.77 2.52
CA PHE A 215 19.07 -0.40 3.89
C PHE A 215 20.58 -0.48 4.12
N ASP A 216 21.12 0.37 4.97
CA ASP A 216 22.56 0.41 5.22
C ASP A 216 23.06 -0.83 5.96
N SER A 217 22.20 -1.52 6.72
CA SER A 217 22.53 -2.77 7.40
C SER A 217 21.30 -3.64 7.67
N PRO A 218 21.47 -4.95 8.01
CA PRO A 218 20.39 -5.78 8.53
C PRO A 218 19.71 -5.22 9.79
N GLY A 219 20.46 -4.50 10.63
CA GLY A 219 19.94 -3.81 11.80
C GLY A 219 19.00 -2.66 11.44
N ASP A 220 19.35 -1.84 10.44
CA ASP A 220 18.50 -0.75 9.96
C ASP A 220 17.22 -1.27 9.35
N PHE A 221 17.29 -2.34 8.55
CA PHE A 221 16.10 -3.03 8.05
C PHE A 221 15.21 -3.53 9.19
N THR A 222 15.82 -4.12 10.23
CA THR A 222 15.07 -4.61 11.38
C THR A 222 14.38 -3.45 12.12
N THR A 223 15.08 -2.35 12.34
CA THR A 223 14.52 -1.15 12.97
C THR A 223 13.34 -0.60 12.17
N PHE A 224 13.53 -0.44 10.85
CA PHE A 224 12.46 -0.04 9.94
C PHE A 224 11.25 -0.97 10.07
N THR A 225 11.47 -2.28 9.96
CA THR A 225 10.42 -3.30 10.00
C THR A 225 9.64 -3.28 11.31
N ILE A 226 10.33 -3.16 12.45
CA ILE A 226 9.69 -3.14 13.76
C ILE A 226 8.88 -1.86 13.96
N GLU A 227 9.37 -0.73 13.52
CA GLU A 227 8.68 0.55 13.68
C GLU A 227 7.52 0.71 12.68
N GLN A 228 7.74 0.37 11.42
CA GLN A 228 6.80 0.59 10.32
C GLN A 228 5.85 -0.61 10.11
N GLY A 229 6.20 -1.76 10.66
CA GLY A 229 5.43 -2.99 10.48
C GLY A 229 3.94 -2.79 10.77
N GLY A 230 3.10 -3.35 9.88
CA GLY A 230 1.66 -3.18 9.96
C GLY A 230 1.06 -3.71 11.27
N PRO A 231 -0.22 -3.42 11.52
CA PRO A 231 -0.89 -3.72 12.80
C PRO A 231 -0.74 -5.17 13.28
N ILE A 232 -0.71 -6.13 12.37
CA ILE A 232 -0.55 -7.55 12.73
C ILE A 232 0.79 -7.81 13.39
N LEU A 233 1.89 -7.31 12.79
CA LEU A 233 3.24 -7.49 13.33
C LEU A 233 3.36 -6.84 14.72
N GLN A 234 2.80 -5.64 14.88
CA GLN A 234 2.78 -4.92 16.15
C GLN A 234 2.05 -5.71 17.25
N LYS A 235 0.88 -6.29 16.93
CA LYS A 235 0.13 -7.15 17.88
C LYS A 235 0.91 -8.38 18.32
N MET A 236 1.60 -9.04 17.38
CA MET A 236 2.39 -10.23 17.69
C MET A 236 3.56 -9.91 18.61
N LEU A 237 4.20 -8.75 18.43
CA LEU A 237 5.33 -8.29 19.24
C LEU A 237 4.89 -7.75 20.60
N ALA A 238 3.72 -7.10 20.69
CA ALA A 238 3.21 -6.53 21.94
C ALA A 238 3.00 -7.59 23.05
N GLY A 239 2.70 -8.85 22.66
CA GLY A 239 2.55 -9.96 23.61
C GLY A 239 3.86 -10.55 24.14
N GLN A 240 5.03 -10.03 23.72
CA GLN A 240 6.35 -10.58 24.10
C GLN A 240 7.05 -9.74 25.18
N THR A 241 7.88 -10.39 26.02
CA THR A 241 8.76 -9.67 26.96
C THR A 241 9.82 -8.88 26.18
N ASP A 242 10.47 -7.91 26.85
CA ASP A 242 11.52 -7.10 26.22
C ASP A 242 12.73 -7.95 25.79
N GLU A 243 13.11 -8.96 26.60
CA GLU A 243 14.17 -9.91 26.26
C GLU A 243 13.79 -10.69 25.01
N ARG A 244 12.56 -11.20 24.98
CA ARG A 244 12.08 -11.98 23.83
C ARG A 244 11.98 -11.15 22.55
N ARG A 245 11.56 -9.89 22.66
CA ARG A 245 11.59 -8.95 21.52
C ARG A 245 12.99 -8.78 20.97
N LYS A 246 14.03 -8.60 21.82
CA LYS A 246 15.42 -8.48 21.39
C LYS A 246 15.90 -9.73 20.63
N GLU A 247 15.54 -10.92 21.10
CA GLU A 247 15.85 -12.17 20.40
C GLU A 247 15.18 -12.23 19.01
N ILE A 248 13.91 -11.86 18.92
CA ILE A 248 13.17 -11.78 17.65
C ILE A 248 13.82 -10.77 16.71
N TYR A 249 14.20 -9.59 17.18
CA TYR A 249 14.87 -8.57 16.38
C TYR A 249 16.21 -9.05 15.85
N HIS A 250 16.99 -9.73 16.70
CA HIS A 250 18.23 -10.38 16.25
C HIS A 250 17.98 -11.45 15.19
N ALA A 251 16.93 -12.26 15.34
CA ALA A 251 16.56 -13.27 14.36
C ALA A 251 16.12 -12.66 13.01
N ILE A 252 15.42 -11.52 13.02
CA ILE A 252 15.08 -10.78 11.79
C ILE A 252 16.35 -10.25 11.11
N SER A 253 17.25 -9.61 11.86
CA SER A 253 18.53 -9.13 11.32
C SER A 253 19.34 -10.25 10.71
N LYS A 254 19.47 -11.38 11.38
CA LYS A 254 20.16 -12.57 10.88
C LYS A 254 19.52 -13.14 9.61
N ALA A 255 18.17 -13.15 9.55
CA ALA A 255 17.47 -13.61 8.35
C ALA A 255 17.66 -12.66 7.14
N ALA A 256 17.93 -11.38 7.40
CA ALA A 256 18.20 -10.38 6.37
C ALA A 256 19.63 -10.43 5.81
N GLU A 257 20.59 -11.06 6.50
CA GLU A 257 21.99 -11.16 6.06
C GLU A 257 22.16 -11.78 4.65
N LYS A 258 21.29 -12.71 4.26
CA LYS A 258 21.31 -13.32 2.93
C LYS A 258 21.01 -12.34 1.78
N TYR A 259 20.48 -11.14 2.09
CA TYR A 259 20.19 -10.09 1.14
C TYR A 259 21.24 -8.96 1.15
N VAL A 260 22.34 -9.16 1.88
CA VAL A 260 23.46 -8.20 1.87
C VAL A 260 24.20 -8.32 0.54
N ASP A 261 24.27 -7.21 -0.17
CA ASP A 261 25.13 -7.05 -1.34
C ASP A 261 26.60 -7.02 -0.86
N LYS A 262 27.39 -7.98 -1.28
CA LYS A 262 28.78 -8.16 -0.84
C LYS A 262 29.70 -7.02 -1.28
N THR A 263 29.30 -6.26 -2.30
CA THR A 263 30.10 -5.16 -2.84
C THR A 263 29.86 -3.88 -2.05
N THR A 264 28.60 -3.59 -1.72
CA THR A 264 28.20 -2.34 -1.05
C THR A 264 28.02 -2.49 0.46
N GLY A 265 27.86 -3.73 0.96
CA GLY A 265 27.51 -4.01 2.35
C GLY A 265 26.05 -3.68 2.71
N LYS A 266 25.26 -3.18 1.77
CA LYS A 266 23.85 -2.80 1.98
C LYS A 266 22.94 -4.01 1.85
N VAL A 267 21.83 -3.99 2.57
CA VAL A 267 20.74 -4.96 2.39
C VAL A 267 19.83 -4.47 1.29
N ARG A 268 19.61 -5.29 0.26
CA ARG A 268 18.76 -4.96 -0.89
C ARG A 268 17.65 -5.98 -1.06
N PHE A 269 16.41 -5.48 -1.07
CA PHE A 269 15.23 -6.28 -1.33
C PHE A 269 14.58 -5.84 -2.64
N GLU A 270 14.47 -6.77 -3.58
CA GLU A 270 13.67 -6.60 -4.79
C GLU A 270 12.33 -7.32 -4.58
N ASN A 271 11.24 -6.56 -4.61
CA ASN A 271 9.92 -7.06 -4.25
C ASN A 271 8.98 -6.91 -5.43
N GLU A 272 8.42 -8.01 -5.88
CA GLU A 272 7.51 -8.01 -7.03
C GLU A 272 6.14 -7.46 -6.63
N ALA A 273 5.71 -6.42 -7.34
CA ALA A 273 4.37 -5.88 -7.31
C ALA A 273 3.59 -6.33 -8.55
N ILE A 274 2.33 -6.67 -8.36
CA ILE A 274 1.35 -6.94 -9.42
C ILE A 274 0.54 -5.66 -9.60
N LEU A 275 0.58 -5.09 -10.79
CA LEU A 275 -0.22 -3.95 -11.17
C LEU A 275 -1.36 -4.44 -12.05
N ILE A 276 -2.57 -4.01 -11.73
CA ILE A 276 -3.76 -4.33 -12.53
C ILE A 276 -4.46 -3.03 -12.91
N VAL A 277 -4.93 -2.96 -14.13
CA VAL A 277 -5.81 -1.88 -14.60
C VAL A 277 -7.03 -2.47 -15.29
N GLY A 278 -8.17 -1.79 -15.11
CA GLY A 278 -9.41 -2.12 -15.79
C GLY A 278 -10.18 -0.84 -16.12
N ARG A 279 -10.97 -0.89 -17.19
CA ARG A 279 -11.81 0.21 -17.67
C ARG A 279 -13.27 -0.01 -17.29
N ARG A 280 -13.96 1.04 -16.87
CA ARG A 280 -15.42 1.05 -16.69
C ARG A 280 -16.17 1.01 -18.02
#